data_b2ea353aa03048f7f9585c942861d823
#
_entry.id   b2ea353aa03048f7f9585c942861d823
#
_cell.length_a   1.000
_cell.length_b   1.000
_cell.length_c   1.000
_cell.angle_alpha   90.00
_cell.angle_beta   90.00
_cell.angle_gamma   90.00
#
_symmetry.space_group_name_H-M   'P 1'
#
loop_
_entity.id
_entity.type
_entity.pdbx_description
1 polymer ?
#
loop_
_entity_poly.entity_id
_entity_poly.type
_entity_poly.pdbx_seq_one_letter_code
_entity_poly.pdbx_strand_id
1 'polypeptide(L)'
;MEKEEINQFSKVPEDRTAVDNILRLNHGNQMRLGLMADAKANIMITVASIVFSITIANLDNEVMKWPLLTFATGSFFSLLFAIFAIIPKTDYPKDGNGDIDRSSPHFNPLFFGHFAHIDIDEYKEDYAEKLMTDDLVYDALASDIYGQGKVLALSKYKFLKWSYMSFLWGMIGAIAIFLLRGPVGEFIYPYLIRGIDAFIDEMLFLLEGMKHLLCQGTVQCRSGLNGN
;
A
#
# COMPACT_ATOMS: atom_id res chain seq x y z
N MET A 1 -5.86 13.97 -36.99
CA MET A 1 -6.89 14.57 -36.11
C MET A 1 -6.14 15.07 -34.90
N GLU A 2 -5.71 16.33 -34.96
CA GLU A 2 -5.15 17.08 -33.85
C GLU A 2 -6.25 17.17 -32.79
N LYS A 3 -5.98 16.62 -31.59
CA LYS A 3 -6.81 16.94 -30.43
C LYS A 3 -6.51 18.40 -30.09
N GLU A 4 -7.45 19.29 -30.45
CA GLU A 4 -7.51 20.62 -29.85
C GLU A 4 -7.42 20.44 -28.35
N GLU A 5 -6.30 20.82 -27.75
CA GLU A 5 -6.14 20.93 -26.31
C GLU A 5 -7.07 22.04 -25.85
N ILE A 6 -8.31 21.69 -25.55
CA ILE A 6 -9.29 22.60 -24.98
C ILE A 6 -8.73 22.96 -23.61
N ASN A 7 -8.19 24.15 -23.47
CA ASN A 7 -7.81 24.69 -22.18
C ASN A 7 -9.05 24.72 -21.30
N GLN A 8 -9.14 23.74 -20.39
CA GLN A 8 -10.32 23.52 -19.53
C GLN A 8 -10.58 24.69 -18.60
N PHE A 9 -9.56 25.52 -18.37
CA PHE A 9 -9.62 26.67 -17.46
C PHE A 9 -9.99 28.00 -18.15
N SER A 10 -10.12 28.03 -19.49
CA SER A 10 -10.53 29.22 -20.23
C SER A 10 -11.95 29.72 -19.90
N LYS A 11 -12.76 28.89 -19.22
CA LYS A 11 -14.13 29.19 -18.80
C LYS A 11 -14.25 29.62 -17.32
N VAL A 12 -13.12 29.90 -16.65
CA VAL A 12 -13.15 30.36 -15.26
C VAL A 12 -13.76 31.77 -15.21
N PRO A 13 -14.71 32.05 -14.29
CA PRO A 13 -15.36 33.37 -14.14
C PRO A 13 -14.37 34.51 -13.88
N GLU A 14 -14.71 35.74 -14.29
CA GLU A 14 -13.90 36.94 -14.05
C GLU A 14 -13.75 37.22 -12.53
N ASP A 15 -14.76 36.95 -11.71
CA ASP A 15 -14.61 36.96 -10.24
C ASP A 15 -14.00 35.65 -9.76
N ARG A 16 -12.69 35.63 -9.64
CA ARG A 16 -11.84 34.45 -9.37
C ARG A 16 -11.64 34.17 -7.90
N THR A 17 -12.14 35.02 -6.99
CA THR A 17 -11.94 34.88 -5.55
C THR A 17 -12.36 33.50 -5.01
N ALA A 18 -13.47 32.95 -5.50
CA ALA A 18 -13.94 31.63 -5.09
C ALA A 18 -13.00 30.51 -5.62
N VAL A 19 -12.54 30.62 -6.85
CA VAL A 19 -11.62 29.65 -7.49
C VAL A 19 -10.28 29.64 -6.76
N ASP A 20 -9.70 30.79 -6.50
CA ASP A 20 -8.42 30.94 -5.78
C ASP A 20 -8.54 30.35 -4.36
N ASN A 21 -9.66 30.61 -3.67
CA ASN A 21 -9.90 30.03 -2.36
C ASN A 21 -10.01 28.51 -2.39
N ILE A 22 -10.69 27.92 -3.38
CA ILE A 22 -10.80 26.47 -3.53
C ILE A 22 -9.43 25.85 -3.81
N LEU A 23 -8.64 26.39 -4.72
CA LEU A 23 -7.30 25.90 -5.04
C LEU A 23 -6.38 25.97 -3.82
N ARG A 24 -6.37 27.09 -3.12
CA ARG A 24 -5.57 27.26 -1.89
C ARG A 24 -5.99 26.30 -0.79
N LEU A 25 -7.31 26.10 -0.59
CA LEU A 25 -7.82 25.15 0.38
C LEU A 25 -7.47 23.71 0.01
N ASN A 26 -7.58 23.36 -1.27
CA ASN A 26 -7.26 22.02 -1.76
C ASN A 26 -5.78 21.72 -1.62
N HIS A 27 -4.89 22.64 -2.05
CA HIS A 27 -3.45 22.51 -1.87
C HIS A 27 -3.08 22.37 -0.38
N GLY A 28 -3.64 23.23 0.49
CA GLY A 28 -3.42 23.17 1.93
C GLY A 28 -3.92 21.85 2.55
N ASN A 29 -5.02 21.28 2.03
CA ASN A 29 -5.54 20.01 2.47
C ASN A 29 -4.61 18.85 2.07
N GLN A 30 -4.06 18.84 0.85
CA GLN A 30 -3.06 17.85 0.41
C GLN A 30 -1.82 17.87 1.29
N MET A 31 -1.29 19.07 1.62
CA MET A 31 -0.16 19.21 2.53
C MET A 31 -0.48 18.64 3.92
N ARG A 32 -1.65 18.94 4.49
CA ARG A 32 -2.09 18.40 5.79
C ARG A 32 -2.20 16.88 5.78
N LEU A 33 -2.77 16.30 4.72
CA LEU A 33 -2.86 14.85 4.56
C LEU A 33 -1.47 14.20 4.48
N GLY A 34 -0.51 14.86 3.82
CA GLY A 34 0.89 14.43 3.79
C GLY A 34 1.52 14.40 5.18
N LEU A 35 1.39 15.50 5.94
CA LEU A 35 1.89 15.58 7.31
C LEU A 35 1.23 14.55 8.25
N MET A 36 -0.08 14.32 8.08
CA MET A 36 -0.79 13.30 8.85
C MET A 36 -0.30 11.88 8.52
N ALA A 37 0.02 11.59 7.25
CA ALA A 37 0.60 10.30 6.86
C ALA A 37 1.98 10.09 7.48
N ASP A 38 2.83 11.13 7.45
CA ASP A 38 4.17 11.08 8.06
C ASP A 38 4.09 10.93 9.59
N ALA A 39 3.18 11.64 10.26
CA ALA A 39 2.95 11.48 11.69
C ALA A 39 2.50 10.06 12.06
N LYS A 40 1.58 9.47 11.30
CA LYS A 40 1.13 8.09 11.51
C LYS A 40 2.25 7.08 11.27
N ALA A 41 3.07 7.29 10.24
CA ALA A 41 4.21 6.44 9.96
C ALA A 41 5.26 6.50 11.09
N ASN A 42 5.56 7.70 11.62
CA ASN A 42 6.47 7.87 12.75
C ASN A 42 5.97 7.17 14.03
N ILE A 43 4.66 7.21 14.29
CA ILE A 43 4.06 6.45 15.40
C ILE A 43 4.27 4.95 15.18
N MET A 44 4.03 4.46 13.96
CA MET A 44 4.23 3.03 13.65
C MET A 44 5.70 2.61 13.77
N ILE A 45 6.64 3.44 13.32
CA ILE A 45 8.08 3.19 13.49
C ILE A 45 8.41 3.05 14.98
N THR A 46 7.95 3.98 15.81
CA THR A 46 8.21 3.95 17.25
C THR A 46 7.62 2.71 17.90
N VAL A 47 6.33 2.44 17.67
CA VAL A 47 5.64 1.30 18.29
C VAL A 47 6.25 -0.03 17.82
N ALA A 48 6.45 -0.19 16.51
CA ALA A 48 7.00 -1.41 15.94
C ALA A 48 8.44 -1.67 16.43
N SER A 49 9.25 -0.62 16.56
CA SER A 49 10.63 -0.73 17.08
C SER A 49 10.66 -1.16 18.54
N ILE A 50 9.81 -0.59 19.39
CA ILE A 50 9.71 -0.95 20.80
C ILE A 50 9.26 -2.41 20.93
N VAL A 51 8.19 -2.79 20.22
CA VAL A 51 7.67 -4.15 20.26
C VAL A 51 8.70 -5.15 19.73
N PHE A 52 9.36 -4.84 18.61
CA PHE A 52 10.43 -5.67 18.06
C PHE A 52 11.55 -5.89 19.09
N SER A 53 12.02 -4.83 19.75
CA SER A 53 13.09 -4.91 20.75
C SER A 53 12.68 -5.75 21.96
N ILE A 54 11.46 -5.55 22.47
CA ILE A 54 10.95 -6.33 23.61
C ILE A 54 10.80 -7.81 23.23
N THR A 55 10.27 -8.10 22.03
CA THR A 55 10.07 -9.48 21.60
C THR A 55 11.39 -10.22 21.41
N ILE A 56 12.41 -9.58 20.84
CA ILE A 56 13.75 -10.16 20.68
C ILE A 56 14.41 -10.42 22.05
N ALA A 57 14.28 -9.46 22.98
CA ALA A 57 14.89 -9.58 24.32
C ALA A 57 14.29 -10.73 25.16
N ASN A 58 13.10 -11.24 24.80
CA ASN A 58 12.41 -12.30 25.55
C ASN A 58 12.35 -13.64 24.80
N LEU A 59 13.13 -13.84 23.74
CA LEU A 59 13.12 -15.09 22.94
C LEU A 59 13.66 -16.32 23.68
N ASP A 60 14.35 -16.15 24.78
CA ASP A 60 14.89 -17.26 25.60
C ASP A 60 13.80 -18.07 26.32
N ASN A 61 12.58 -17.52 26.42
CA ASN A 61 11.45 -18.22 27.02
C ASN A 61 10.90 -19.27 26.05
N GLU A 62 11.12 -20.54 26.33
CA GLU A 62 10.76 -21.66 25.45
C GLU A 62 9.26 -21.70 25.10
N VAL A 63 8.40 -21.40 26.07
CA VAL A 63 6.92 -21.38 25.87
C VAL A 63 6.50 -20.24 24.97
N MET A 64 7.13 -19.08 25.13
CA MET A 64 6.79 -17.84 24.40
C MET A 64 7.57 -17.66 23.10
N LYS A 65 8.60 -18.47 22.86
CA LYS A 65 9.51 -18.32 21.72
C LYS A 65 8.81 -18.17 20.37
N TRP A 66 7.90 -19.05 20.05
CA TRP A 66 7.21 -19.03 18.76
C TRP A 66 6.22 -17.86 18.61
N PRO A 67 5.35 -17.57 19.61
CA PRO A 67 4.54 -16.36 19.60
C PRO A 67 5.37 -15.09 19.45
N LEU A 68 6.45 -14.96 20.22
CA LEU A 68 7.34 -13.79 20.16
C LEU A 68 8.03 -13.67 18.81
N LEU A 69 8.52 -14.76 18.25
CA LEU A 69 9.17 -14.77 16.93
C LEU A 69 8.20 -14.32 15.82
N THR A 70 6.95 -14.78 15.87
CA THR A 70 5.91 -14.36 14.93
C THR A 70 5.60 -12.87 15.06
N PHE A 71 5.49 -12.38 16.31
CA PHE A 71 5.24 -10.96 16.53
C PHE A 71 6.45 -10.08 16.17
N ALA A 72 7.67 -10.54 16.45
CA ALA A 72 8.89 -9.87 16.00
C ALA A 72 8.94 -9.75 14.48
N THR A 73 8.62 -10.82 13.77
CA THR A 73 8.58 -10.82 12.29
C THR A 73 7.55 -9.83 11.76
N GLY A 74 6.33 -9.83 12.31
CA GLY A 74 5.27 -8.87 11.93
C GLY A 74 5.67 -7.42 12.22
N SER A 75 6.30 -7.17 13.38
CA SER A 75 6.81 -5.85 13.78
C SER A 75 7.95 -5.37 12.88
N PHE A 76 8.86 -6.26 12.48
CA PHE A 76 9.94 -5.96 11.56
C PHE A 76 9.42 -5.52 10.19
N PHE A 77 8.49 -6.26 9.59
CA PHE A 77 7.90 -5.86 8.31
C PHE A 77 7.08 -4.57 8.44
N SER A 78 6.37 -4.38 9.57
CA SER A 78 5.66 -3.14 9.86
C SER A 78 6.62 -1.95 9.87
N LEU A 79 7.76 -2.08 10.53
CA LEU A 79 8.82 -1.07 10.59
C LEU A 79 9.34 -0.74 9.18
N LEU A 80 9.68 -1.76 8.38
CA LEU A 80 10.15 -1.56 7.01
C LEU A 80 9.13 -0.79 6.15
N PHE A 81 7.87 -1.20 6.17
CA PHE A 81 6.84 -0.50 5.39
C PHE A 81 6.58 0.92 5.89
N ALA A 82 6.66 1.17 7.19
CA ALA A 82 6.54 2.53 7.75
C ALA A 82 7.69 3.43 7.29
N ILE A 83 8.92 2.92 7.22
CA ILE A 83 10.07 3.65 6.68
C ILE A 83 9.86 3.96 5.19
N PHE A 84 9.40 2.97 4.38
CA PHE A 84 9.11 3.21 2.97
C PHE A 84 7.98 4.22 2.73
N ALA A 85 7.06 4.39 3.69
CA ALA A 85 6.02 5.42 3.61
C ALA A 85 6.58 6.85 3.77
N ILE A 86 7.69 7.02 4.50
CA ILE A 86 8.30 8.35 4.77
C ILE A 86 9.35 8.73 3.72
N ILE A 87 10.00 7.74 3.07
CA ILE A 87 11.04 8.02 2.07
C ILE A 87 10.46 8.94 0.98
N PRO A 88 11.08 10.12 0.76
CA PRO A 88 10.63 11.05 -0.27
C PRO A 88 10.71 10.41 -1.65
N LYS A 89 9.68 10.61 -2.47
CA LYS A 89 9.70 10.28 -3.89
C LYS A 89 9.86 11.57 -4.68
N THR A 90 10.98 11.68 -5.34
CA THR A 90 11.35 12.80 -6.19
C THR A 90 11.52 12.34 -7.64
N ASP A 91 10.59 11.49 -8.11
CA ASP A 91 10.61 11.05 -9.50
C ASP A 91 10.31 12.23 -10.42
N TYR A 92 11.13 12.45 -11.44
CA TYR A 92 10.96 13.48 -12.45
C TYR A 92 10.95 12.87 -13.85
N PRO A 93 10.30 13.51 -14.84
CA PRO A 93 10.32 13.05 -16.22
C PRO A 93 11.74 13.15 -16.76
N LYS A 94 12.22 12.04 -17.37
CA LYS A 94 13.58 11.92 -17.91
C LYS A 94 13.54 11.90 -19.43
N ASP A 95 14.49 12.56 -20.03
CA ASP A 95 14.79 12.44 -21.45
C ASP A 95 15.55 11.15 -21.77
N GLY A 96 15.92 10.95 -23.07
CA GLY A 96 16.68 9.78 -23.50
C GLY A 96 18.11 9.71 -22.92
N ASN A 97 18.64 10.80 -22.35
CA ASN A 97 19.97 10.88 -21.75
C ASN A 97 19.94 10.69 -20.22
N GLY A 98 18.73 10.70 -19.63
CA GLY A 98 18.53 10.57 -18.18
C GLY A 98 18.41 11.92 -17.46
N ASP A 99 18.52 13.04 -18.17
CA ASP A 99 18.31 14.39 -17.67
C ASP A 99 16.81 14.73 -17.57
N ILE A 100 16.49 15.84 -16.91
CA ILE A 100 15.09 16.24 -16.76
C ILE A 100 14.51 16.70 -18.09
N ASP A 101 13.37 16.11 -18.48
CA ASP A 101 12.63 16.49 -19.68
C ASP A 101 11.64 17.62 -19.35
N ARG A 102 12.07 18.87 -19.60
CA ARG A 102 11.27 20.09 -19.42
C ARG A 102 10.11 20.19 -20.43
N SER A 103 10.20 19.51 -21.58
CA SER A 103 9.15 19.50 -22.61
C SER A 103 8.04 18.49 -22.31
N SER A 104 8.24 17.63 -21.31
CA SER A 104 7.25 16.64 -20.91
C SER A 104 5.98 17.29 -20.36
N PRO A 105 4.78 16.84 -20.75
CA PRO A 105 3.53 17.31 -20.13
C PRO A 105 3.41 16.97 -18.64
N HIS A 106 4.33 16.16 -18.12
CA HIS A 106 4.41 15.81 -16.70
C HIS A 106 5.39 16.69 -15.91
N PHE A 107 6.15 17.55 -16.60
CA PHE A 107 7.01 18.51 -15.94
C PHE A 107 6.18 19.62 -15.28
N ASN A 108 6.46 19.91 -14.01
CA ASN A 108 5.81 20.99 -13.29
C ASN A 108 6.86 21.79 -12.50
N PRO A 109 7.09 23.07 -12.86
CA PRO A 109 8.06 23.93 -12.16
C PRO A 109 7.64 24.29 -10.72
N LEU A 110 6.40 24.02 -10.29
CA LEU A 110 5.94 24.19 -8.92
C LEU A 110 6.34 23.02 -8.01
N PHE A 111 6.62 21.84 -8.59
CA PHE A 111 6.97 20.66 -7.82
C PHE A 111 8.48 20.60 -7.53
N PHE A 112 8.85 20.62 -6.24
CA PHE A 112 10.25 20.68 -5.81
C PHE A 112 11.11 19.51 -6.37
N GLY A 113 10.54 18.34 -6.54
CA GLY A 113 11.23 17.19 -7.12
C GLY A 113 11.62 17.39 -8.59
N HIS A 114 11.00 18.34 -9.30
CA HIS A 114 11.34 18.70 -10.67
C HIS A 114 12.35 19.85 -10.70
N PHE A 115 12.04 21.00 -10.10
CA PHE A 115 12.91 22.17 -10.21
C PHE A 115 14.27 22.00 -9.50
N ALA A 116 14.40 21.06 -8.56
CA ALA A 116 15.69 20.77 -7.92
C ALA A 116 16.76 20.22 -8.88
N HIS A 117 16.37 19.80 -10.08
CA HIS A 117 17.24 19.19 -11.09
C HIS A 117 17.53 20.11 -12.29
N ILE A 118 17.08 21.37 -12.26
CA ILE A 118 17.33 22.37 -13.31
C ILE A 118 18.12 23.56 -12.76
N ASP A 119 18.76 24.31 -13.66
CA ASP A 119 19.46 25.55 -13.30
C ASP A 119 18.49 26.65 -12.90
N ILE A 120 18.96 27.59 -12.08
CA ILE A 120 18.14 28.68 -11.57
C ILE A 120 17.58 29.60 -12.67
N ASP A 121 18.33 29.81 -13.75
CA ASP A 121 17.88 30.67 -14.82
C ASP A 121 16.84 30.00 -15.69
N GLU A 122 17.00 28.69 -15.94
CA GLU A 122 15.98 27.85 -16.58
C GLU A 122 14.70 27.76 -15.72
N TYR A 123 14.83 27.59 -14.39
CA TYR A 123 13.70 27.64 -13.49
C TYR A 123 12.91 28.94 -13.58
N LYS A 124 13.61 30.08 -13.59
CA LYS A 124 12.97 31.41 -13.70
C LYS A 124 12.23 31.56 -15.03
N GLU A 125 12.78 31.01 -16.13
CA GLU A 125 12.16 31.06 -17.45
C GLU A 125 10.85 30.26 -17.43
N ASP A 126 10.89 28.98 -17.01
CA ASP A 126 9.72 28.10 -16.93
C ASP A 126 8.65 28.67 -15.99
N TYR A 127 9.09 29.22 -14.85
CA TYR A 127 8.17 29.79 -13.87
C TYR A 127 7.51 31.07 -14.40
N ALA A 128 8.26 31.93 -15.06
CA ALA A 128 7.71 33.13 -15.67
C ALA A 128 6.70 32.83 -16.78
N GLU A 129 6.96 31.80 -17.60
CA GLU A 129 6.01 31.34 -18.61
C GLU A 129 4.68 30.91 -17.98
N LYS A 130 4.70 30.15 -16.90
CA LYS A 130 3.48 29.74 -16.19
C LYS A 130 2.71 30.88 -15.53
N LEU A 131 3.37 32.01 -15.26
CA LEU A 131 2.74 33.19 -14.68
C LEU A 131 2.20 34.19 -15.74
N MET A 132 2.39 33.93 -17.04
CA MET A 132 1.97 34.88 -18.08
C MET A 132 0.45 35.08 -18.17
N THR A 133 -0.30 34.04 -17.93
CA THR A 133 -1.78 34.07 -17.96
C THR A 133 -2.36 33.32 -16.79
N ASP A 134 -3.54 33.76 -16.35
CA ASP A 134 -4.23 33.10 -15.23
C ASP A 134 -4.58 31.62 -15.54
N ASP A 135 -4.86 31.29 -16.80
CA ASP A 135 -5.16 29.92 -17.22
C ASP A 135 -3.95 28.99 -17.01
N LEU A 136 -2.73 29.48 -17.31
CA LEU A 136 -1.49 28.72 -17.07
C LEU A 136 -1.20 28.56 -15.58
N VAL A 137 -1.50 29.57 -14.77
CA VAL A 137 -1.39 29.50 -13.31
C VAL A 137 -2.32 28.43 -12.74
N TYR A 138 -3.60 28.43 -13.17
CA TYR A 138 -4.57 27.43 -12.71
C TYR A 138 -4.23 26.02 -13.16
N ASP A 139 -3.75 25.84 -14.37
CA ASP A 139 -3.29 24.55 -14.89
C ASP A 139 -2.09 24.03 -14.06
N ALA A 140 -1.08 24.88 -13.82
CA ALA A 140 0.08 24.52 -13.03
C ALA A 140 -0.30 24.13 -11.59
N LEU A 141 -1.19 24.89 -10.93
CA LEU A 141 -1.68 24.59 -9.59
C LEU A 141 -2.50 23.30 -9.55
N ALA A 142 -3.38 23.07 -10.53
CA ALA A 142 -4.17 21.85 -10.61
C ALA A 142 -3.27 20.62 -10.81
N SER A 143 -2.25 20.75 -11.66
CA SER A 143 -1.24 19.71 -11.89
C SER A 143 -0.43 19.39 -10.65
N ASP A 144 -0.04 20.42 -9.87
CA ASP A 144 0.66 20.24 -8.60
C ASP A 144 -0.19 19.52 -7.56
N ILE A 145 -1.44 19.94 -7.38
CA ILE A 145 -2.40 19.31 -6.46
C ILE A 145 -2.62 17.85 -6.85
N TYR A 146 -2.77 17.56 -8.15
CA TYR A 146 -2.93 16.19 -8.65
C TYR A 146 -1.68 15.34 -8.39
N GLY A 147 -0.49 15.87 -8.69
CA GLY A 147 0.78 15.20 -8.46
C GLY A 147 0.98 14.84 -6.99
N GLN A 148 0.77 15.81 -6.08
CA GLN A 148 0.83 15.59 -4.63
C GLN A 148 -0.17 14.53 -4.17
N GLY A 149 -1.42 14.61 -4.64
CA GLY A 149 -2.47 13.64 -4.32
C GLY A 149 -2.12 12.22 -4.78
N LYS A 150 -1.55 12.08 -5.98
CA LYS A 150 -1.12 10.81 -6.54
C LYS A 150 0.03 10.18 -5.73
N VAL A 151 1.05 10.95 -5.39
CA VAL A 151 2.16 10.49 -4.53
C VAL A 151 1.64 10.07 -3.17
N LEU A 152 0.75 10.85 -2.57
CA LEU A 152 0.15 10.57 -1.28
C LEU A 152 -0.62 9.24 -1.30
N ALA A 153 -1.53 9.05 -2.26
CA ALA A 153 -2.39 7.87 -2.35
C ALA A 153 -1.62 6.60 -2.72
N LEU A 154 -0.78 6.67 -3.77
CA LEU A 154 -0.13 5.49 -4.34
C LEU A 154 1.15 5.09 -3.63
N SER A 155 1.76 6.02 -2.88
CA SER A 155 3.00 5.78 -2.16
C SER A 155 2.76 5.76 -0.66
N LYS A 156 2.59 6.94 -0.04
CA LYS A 156 2.55 7.08 1.42
C LYS A 156 1.45 6.23 2.07
N TYR A 157 0.19 6.39 1.66
CA TYR A 157 -0.93 5.64 2.26
C TYR A 157 -0.88 4.15 1.93
N LYS A 158 -0.37 3.77 0.78
CA LYS A 158 -0.20 2.35 0.43
C LYS A 158 0.77 1.65 1.38
N PHE A 159 1.97 2.20 1.56
CA PHE A 159 2.96 1.60 2.47
C PHE A 159 2.52 1.69 3.93
N LEU A 160 1.87 2.79 4.33
CA LEU A 160 1.31 2.93 5.67
C LEU A 160 0.26 1.84 5.95
N LYS A 161 -0.63 1.55 4.99
CA LYS A 161 -1.59 0.44 5.09
C LYS A 161 -0.88 -0.91 5.28
N TRP A 162 0.16 -1.19 4.50
CA TRP A 162 0.92 -2.43 4.64
C TRP A 162 1.63 -2.53 5.98
N SER A 163 2.14 -1.42 6.51
CA SER A 163 2.73 -1.36 7.86
C SER A 163 1.72 -1.77 8.93
N TYR A 164 0.53 -1.15 8.95
CA TYR A 164 -0.53 -1.51 9.89
C TYR A 164 -0.97 -2.97 9.76
N MET A 165 -1.13 -3.46 8.53
CA MET A 165 -1.54 -4.84 8.28
C MET A 165 -0.49 -5.84 8.74
N SER A 166 0.80 -5.60 8.49
CA SER A 166 1.87 -6.48 8.95
C SER A 166 1.92 -6.56 10.47
N PHE A 167 1.78 -5.42 11.16
CA PHE A 167 1.72 -5.39 12.61
C PHE A 167 0.51 -6.16 13.17
N LEU A 168 -0.66 -5.92 12.59
CA LEU A 168 -1.92 -6.58 12.99
C LEU A 168 -1.83 -8.10 12.79
N TRP A 169 -1.38 -8.56 11.62
CA TRP A 169 -1.24 -9.99 11.34
C TRP A 169 -0.17 -10.65 12.20
N GLY A 170 0.94 -9.95 12.49
CA GLY A 170 1.95 -10.40 13.43
C GLY A 170 1.37 -10.61 14.83
N MET A 171 0.56 -9.67 15.32
CA MET A 171 -0.12 -9.75 16.61
C MET A 171 -1.14 -10.89 16.66
N ILE A 172 -2.02 -10.98 15.65
CA ILE A 172 -3.03 -12.06 15.56
C ILE A 172 -2.35 -13.43 15.50
N GLY A 173 -1.31 -13.56 14.67
CA GLY A 173 -0.54 -14.80 14.55
C GLY A 173 0.14 -15.20 15.87
N ALA A 174 0.72 -14.23 16.58
CA ALA A 174 1.33 -14.48 17.89
C ALA A 174 0.31 -14.97 18.92
N ILE A 175 -0.85 -14.33 18.98
CA ILE A 175 -1.95 -14.75 19.88
C ILE A 175 -2.43 -16.15 19.50
N ALA A 176 -2.64 -16.42 18.21
CA ALA A 176 -3.09 -17.74 17.74
C ALA A 176 -2.08 -18.84 18.13
N ILE A 177 -0.77 -18.63 17.91
CA ILE A 177 0.27 -19.59 18.27
C ILE A 177 0.33 -19.76 19.78
N PHE A 178 0.19 -18.68 20.57
CA PHE A 178 0.17 -18.75 22.03
C PHE A 178 -1.00 -19.59 22.54
N LEU A 179 -2.20 -19.42 21.99
CA LEU A 179 -3.39 -20.20 22.34
C LEU A 179 -3.25 -21.68 21.96
N LEU A 180 -2.64 -21.96 20.79
CA LEU A 180 -2.46 -23.34 20.32
C LEU A 180 -1.34 -24.12 21.05
N ARG A 181 -0.29 -23.44 21.50
CA ARG A 181 0.88 -24.06 22.15
C ARG A 181 0.97 -23.84 23.64
N GLY A 182 0.21 -22.91 24.22
CA GLY A 182 0.16 -22.63 25.63
C GLY A 182 -0.71 -23.61 26.43
N PRO A 183 -0.89 -23.38 27.74
CA PRO A 183 -1.68 -24.25 28.61
C PRO A 183 -3.14 -24.42 28.16
N VAL A 184 -3.63 -23.49 27.36
CA VAL A 184 -4.95 -23.58 26.72
C VAL A 184 -4.94 -24.54 25.53
N GLY A 185 -3.78 -24.72 24.90
CA GLY A 185 -3.61 -25.62 23.76
C GLY A 185 -3.83 -27.08 24.12
N GLU A 186 -3.36 -27.53 25.30
CA GLU A 186 -3.63 -28.89 25.78
C GLU A 186 -5.13 -29.19 25.92
N PHE A 187 -5.93 -28.14 26.16
CA PHE A 187 -7.39 -28.27 26.26
C PHE A 187 -8.08 -28.19 24.89
N ILE A 188 -7.60 -27.34 23.99
CA ILE A 188 -8.22 -27.09 22.69
C ILE A 188 -7.76 -28.09 21.62
N TYR A 189 -6.51 -28.56 21.70
CA TYR A 189 -5.89 -29.44 20.71
C TYR A 189 -6.71 -30.72 20.40
N PRO A 190 -7.25 -31.44 21.40
CA PRO A 190 -8.08 -32.61 21.12
C PRO A 190 -9.39 -32.29 20.41
N TYR A 191 -9.99 -31.13 20.67
CA TYR A 191 -11.25 -30.72 20.01
C TYR A 191 -11.00 -30.20 18.60
N LEU A 192 -9.88 -29.52 18.38
CA LEU A 192 -9.49 -29.00 17.06
C LEU A 192 -9.14 -30.15 16.09
N ILE A 193 -8.38 -31.15 16.57
CA ILE A 193 -8.05 -32.35 15.79
C ILE A 193 -9.32 -33.12 15.45
N ARG A 194 -10.20 -33.38 16.41
CA ARG A 194 -11.49 -34.07 16.14
C ARG A 194 -12.32 -33.29 15.11
N GLY A 195 -12.35 -31.96 15.15
CA GLY A 195 -13.07 -31.15 14.17
C GLY A 195 -12.47 -31.25 12.77
N ILE A 196 -11.13 -31.26 12.68
CA ILE A 196 -10.41 -31.42 11.40
C ILE A 196 -10.61 -32.82 10.84
N ASP A 197 -10.50 -33.88 11.66
CA ASP A 197 -10.71 -35.26 11.26
C ASP A 197 -12.14 -35.47 10.76
N ALA A 198 -13.16 -34.97 11.48
CA ALA A 198 -14.55 -35.03 11.06
C ALA A 198 -14.79 -34.30 9.73
N PHE A 199 -14.14 -33.13 9.52
CA PHE A 199 -14.25 -32.39 8.25
C PHE A 199 -13.56 -33.13 7.10
N ILE A 200 -12.41 -33.76 7.34
CA ILE A 200 -11.70 -34.59 6.35
C ILE A 200 -12.54 -35.80 5.97
N ASP A 201 -13.14 -36.48 6.95
CA ASP A 201 -14.00 -37.66 6.71
C ASP A 201 -15.25 -37.27 5.89
N GLU A 202 -15.86 -36.13 6.18
CA GLU A 202 -16.99 -35.59 5.41
C GLU A 202 -16.59 -35.22 3.97
N MET A 203 -15.43 -34.60 3.79
CA MET A 203 -14.89 -34.31 2.46
C MET A 203 -14.56 -35.56 1.67
N LEU A 204 -13.98 -36.61 2.30
CA LEU A 204 -13.69 -37.86 1.67
C LEU A 204 -14.98 -38.58 1.27
N PHE A 205 -16.01 -38.56 2.12
CA PHE A 205 -17.34 -39.13 1.80
C PHE A 205 -17.99 -38.45 0.59
N LEU A 206 -17.90 -37.09 0.52
CA LEU A 206 -18.39 -36.34 -0.64
C LEU A 206 -17.61 -36.66 -1.92
N LEU A 207 -16.28 -36.81 -1.83
CA LEU A 207 -15.43 -37.21 -2.97
C LEU A 207 -15.72 -38.61 -3.46
N GLU A 208 -15.98 -39.59 -2.56
CA GLU A 208 -16.41 -40.95 -2.92
C GLU A 208 -17.78 -40.92 -3.57
N GLY A 209 -18.73 -40.14 -3.03
CA GLY A 209 -20.05 -39.94 -3.63
C GLY A 209 -19.98 -39.33 -5.04
N MET A 210 -19.14 -38.34 -5.27
CA MET A 210 -18.91 -37.77 -6.61
C MET A 210 -18.25 -38.79 -7.56
N LYS A 211 -17.29 -39.57 -7.09
CA LYS A 211 -16.66 -40.65 -7.87
C LYS A 211 -17.68 -41.72 -8.30
N HIS A 212 -18.60 -42.08 -7.42
CA HIS A 212 -19.66 -43.01 -7.72
C HIS A 212 -20.66 -42.46 -8.75
N LEU A 213 -21.01 -41.17 -8.67
CA LEU A 213 -21.88 -40.48 -9.64
C LEU A 213 -21.20 -40.34 -11.02
N LEU A 214 -19.90 -40.07 -11.06
CA LEU A 214 -19.11 -39.99 -12.30
C LEU A 214 -18.93 -41.37 -12.94
N CYS A 215 -18.81 -42.46 -12.14
CA CYS A 215 -18.73 -43.81 -12.65
C CYS A 215 -20.07 -44.37 -13.17
N GLN A 216 -21.21 -43.86 -12.71
CA GLN A 216 -22.51 -44.25 -13.26
C GLN A 216 -22.79 -43.65 -14.65
N GLY A 217 -22.10 -42.58 -15.00
CA GLY A 217 -22.24 -41.89 -16.32
C GLY A 217 -21.33 -42.38 -17.43
N THR A 218 -20.34 -43.25 -17.15
CA THR A 218 -19.38 -43.71 -18.16
C THR A 218 -19.17 -45.23 -18.11
N VAL A 219 -19.42 -45.90 -19.25
CA VAL A 219 -19.27 -47.34 -19.45
C VAL A 219 -17.85 -47.89 -19.23
N GLN A 220 -16.88 -47.03 -18.95
CA GLN A 220 -15.44 -47.33 -18.91
C GLN A 220 -14.90 -47.71 -17.52
N CYS A 221 -15.69 -47.61 -16.45
CA CYS A 221 -15.25 -48.01 -15.10
C CYS A 221 -15.37 -49.55 -14.86
N ARG A 222 -15.88 -50.31 -15.82
CA ARG A 222 -16.16 -51.77 -15.65
C ARG A 222 -14.97 -52.68 -15.97
N SER A 223 -13.85 -52.15 -16.51
CA SER A 223 -12.72 -52.99 -16.93
C SER A 223 -11.51 -52.97 -15.98
N GLY A 224 -11.58 -52.29 -14.83
CA GLY A 224 -10.48 -52.20 -13.87
C GLY A 224 -10.56 -53.12 -12.65
N LEU A 225 -11.62 -53.90 -12.49
CA LEU A 225 -11.84 -54.74 -11.29
C LEU A 225 -11.66 -56.26 -11.52
N ASN A 226 -11.23 -56.67 -12.73
CA ASN A 226 -10.88 -58.09 -12.98
C ASN A 226 -9.45 -58.16 -13.56
N GLY A 227 -8.47 -58.24 -12.69
CA GLY A 227 -7.09 -58.44 -13.05
C GLY A 227 -6.21 -58.61 -11.81
N ASN A 228 -6.21 -59.85 -11.28
CA ASN A 228 -5.27 -60.46 -10.31
C ASN A 228 -4.88 -59.68 -9.07
#